data_362aac234ea1eafc8e75e03faaeea001
#
_entry.id   362aac234ea1eafc8e75e03faaeea001
#
_cell.length_a   1.000
_cell.length_b   1.000
_cell.length_c   1.000
_cell.angle_alpha   90.00
_cell.angle_beta   90.00
_cell.angle_gamma   90.00
#
_symmetry.space_group_name_H-M   'P 1'
#
loop_
_entity.id
_entity.type
_entity.pdbx_description
1 polymer ?
#
loop_
_entity_poly.entity_id
_entity_poly.type
_entity_poly.pdbx_seq_one_letter_code
_entity_poly.pdbx_strand_id
1 'polypeptide(L)'
;MFGSMLGGLAGGVLGGAGGMASTLIPVGSIVADELLKLLDCKEQKQAANATNDAIRGGVGTEVKWQSESRQNVSGSSKVTGEQALADGTHCMTVTDVVIIDGEETTVPKRMCRGKGDSGYRKA
;
A
#
# COMPACT_ATOMS: atom_id res chain seq x y z
N MET A 1 -0.27 16.47 7.71
CA MET A 1 -0.63 16.03 6.93
C MET A 1 -0.81 15.89 6.49
N PHE A 2 -0.59 15.69 6.82
CA PHE A 2 -0.73 15.30 6.03
C PHE A 2 -0.98 15.01 5.39
N GLY A 3 -0.49 15.25 6.19
CA GLY A 3 -0.90 14.94 5.05
C GLY A 3 -0.97 14.71 4.63
N SER A 4 -0.83 15.06 5.02
CA SER A 4 -1.28 14.80 4.24
C SER A 4 -1.42 14.65 3.86
N MET A 5 -1.09 14.98 4.25
CA MET A 5 -1.58 14.74 3.57
C MET A 5 -1.83 14.71 3.01
N LEU A 6 -1.38 15.15 3.56
CA LEU A 6 -1.98 15.01 2.79
C LEU A 6 -2.18 14.97 2.19
N GLY A 7 -1.70 15.16 2.75
CA GLY A 7 -2.36 14.99 1.79
C GLY A 7 -2.51 14.90 1.34
N GLY A 8 -2.10 15.22 1.76
CA GLY A 8 -2.67 14.97 0.92
C GLY A 8 -2.86 14.83 0.56
N LEU A 9 -2.69 15.05 0.78
CA LEU A 9 -3.35 14.81 0.11
C LEU A 9 -3.60 14.71 -0.41
N ALA A 10 -3.21 14.90 -0.20
CA ALA A 10 -3.86 14.56 -0.96
C ALA A 10 -4.01 14.52 -1.47
N GLY A 11 -3.58 14.62 -1.04
CA GLY A 11 -4.09 14.34 -1.99
C GLY A 11 -4.26 14.17 -2.39
N GLY A 12 -3.94 14.41 -2.15
CA GLY A 12 -4.45 14.08 -2.98
C GLY A 12 -4.66 13.91 -3.33
N VAL A 13 -4.59 14.19 -3.17
CA VAL A 13 -5.13 13.86 -3.82
C VAL A 13 -5.42 13.90 -4.26
N LEU A 14 -5.30 13.96 -4.27
CA LEU A 14 -5.75 13.85 -4.97
C LEU A 14 -5.95 13.77 -5.65
N GLY A 15 -5.59 13.75 -5.70
CA GLY A 15 -5.89 13.61 -6.67
C GLY A 15 -6.10 13.34 -7.11
N GLY A 16 -5.80 13.41 -6.97
CA GLY A 16 -6.21 13.06 -7.65
C GLY A 16 -6.60 12.50 -8.19
N ALA A 17 -6.73 12.76 -8.37
CA ALA A 17 -7.56 12.01 -9.26
C ALA A 17 -6.87 10.97 -10.06
N GLY A 18 -5.64 11.09 -10.22
CA GLY A 18 -4.90 10.06 -10.90
C GLY A 18 -5.09 8.69 -10.30
N GLY A 19 -5.67 8.66 -9.12
CA GLY A 19 -5.95 7.40 -8.47
C GLY A 19 -7.10 6.60 -9.03
N MET A 20 -7.77 7.11 -10.06
CA MET A 20 -8.94 6.41 -10.61
C MET A 20 -8.63 4.99 -11.05
N ALA A 21 -7.51 4.78 -11.71
CA ALA A 21 -7.17 3.45 -12.17
C ALA A 21 -6.98 2.49 -11.00
N SER A 22 -6.40 2.97 -9.92
CA SER A 22 -6.13 2.10 -8.78
C SER A 22 -7.38 1.70 -8.04
N THR A 23 -8.48 2.47 -8.16
CA THR A 23 -9.71 2.12 -7.49
C THR A 23 -10.36 0.88 -8.07
N LEU A 24 -9.92 0.45 -9.25
CA LEU A 24 -10.42 -0.76 -9.89
C LEU A 24 -9.77 -2.03 -9.34
N ILE A 25 -8.71 -1.90 -8.57
CA ILE A 25 -8.01 -3.05 -7.99
C ILE A 25 -8.56 -3.29 -6.58
N PRO A 26 -9.13 -4.47 -6.31
CA PRO A 26 -9.67 -4.75 -4.98
C PRO A 26 -8.58 -4.68 -3.90
N VAL A 27 -8.98 -4.21 -2.73
CA VAL A 27 -8.08 -4.11 -1.58
C VAL A 27 -7.43 -5.47 -1.27
N GLY A 28 -8.19 -6.55 -1.40
CA GLY A 28 -7.68 -7.89 -1.16
C GLY A 28 -6.56 -8.32 -2.10
N SER A 29 -6.39 -7.61 -3.22
CA SER A 29 -5.28 -7.86 -4.15
C SER A 29 -4.03 -7.06 -3.79
N ILE A 30 -4.11 -6.20 -2.79
CA ILE A 30 -3.01 -5.32 -2.41
C ILE A 30 -2.56 -5.56 -0.97
N VAL A 31 -3.50 -5.75 -0.05
CA VAL A 31 -3.21 -5.94 1.37
C VAL A 31 -3.11 -7.44 1.67
N ALA A 32 -2.08 -7.83 2.44
CA ALA A 32 -1.89 -9.23 2.81
C ALA A 32 -3.08 -9.76 3.60
N ASP A 33 -3.43 -11.03 3.38
CA ASP A 33 -4.60 -11.64 4.02
C ASP A 33 -4.52 -11.59 5.54
N GLU A 34 -3.34 -11.75 6.10
CA GLU A 34 -3.14 -11.67 7.56
C GLU A 34 -3.54 -10.31 8.09
N LEU A 35 -3.25 -9.25 7.34
CA LEU A 35 -3.57 -7.90 7.76
C LEU A 35 -5.03 -7.56 7.53
N LEU A 36 -5.66 -8.14 6.51
CA LEU A 36 -7.08 -7.91 6.26
C LEU A 36 -7.93 -8.33 7.46
N LYS A 37 -7.50 -9.36 8.18
CA LYS A 37 -8.23 -9.84 9.37
C LYS A 37 -8.11 -8.91 10.55
N LEU A 38 -7.07 -8.07 10.57
CA LEU A 38 -6.79 -7.18 11.70
C LEU A 38 -7.35 -5.78 11.49
N LEU A 39 -7.65 -5.40 10.25
CA LEU A 39 -7.98 -4.03 9.88
C LEU A 39 -9.44 -3.89 9.49
N ASP A 40 -10.04 -2.76 9.85
CA ASP A 40 -11.38 -2.45 9.37
C ASP A 40 -11.33 -1.93 7.92
N CYS A 41 -12.48 -1.65 7.33
CA CYS A 41 -12.53 -1.26 5.91
C CYS A 41 -11.74 0.00 5.59
N LYS A 42 -11.81 1.00 6.46
CA LYS A 42 -11.05 2.23 6.25
C LYS A 42 -9.56 1.97 6.34
N GLU A 43 -9.15 1.19 7.34
CA GLU A 43 -7.75 0.85 7.53
C GLU A 43 -7.20 0.03 6.38
N GLN A 44 -8.01 -0.89 5.84
CA GLN A 44 -7.62 -1.66 4.66
C GLN A 44 -7.33 -0.75 3.47
N LYS A 45 -8.16 0.27 3.28
CA LYS A 45 -7.94 1.24 2.21
C LYS A 45 -6.69 2.08 2.46
N GLN A 46 -6.47 2.47 3.71
CA GLN A 46 -5.25 3.21 4.07
C GLN A 46 -4.00 2.38 3.79
N ALA A 47 -4.02 1.11 4.16
CA ALA A 47 -2.89 0.21 3.92
C ALA A 47 -2.66 0.00 2.42
N ALA A 48 -3.73 -0.16 1.63
CA ALA A 48 -3.62 -0.31 0.19
C ALA A 48 -3.05 0.94 -0.46
N ASN A 49 -3.50 2.12 -0.03
CA ASN A 49 -2.99 3.38 -0.55
C ASN A 49 -1.52 3.57 -0.21
N ALA A 50 -1.12 3.21 1.01
CA ALA A 50 0.27 3.28 1.42
C ALA A 50 1.15 2.38 0.57
N THR A 51 0.70 1.16 0.27
CA THR A 51 1.41 0.25 -0.61
C THR A 51 1.60 0.85 -2.01
N ASN A 52 0.52 1.38 -2.59
CA ASN A 52 0.60 1.97 -3.91
C ASN A 52 1.54 3.18 -3.94
N ASP A 53 1.49 4.01 -2.90
CA ASP A 53 2.35 5.18 -2.81
C ASP A 53 3.82 4.77 -2.64
N ALA A 54 4.09 3.74 -1.85
CA ALA A 54 5.45 3.24 -1.67
C ALA A 54 6.00 2.68 -2.99
N ILE A 55 5.18 1.94 -3.73
CA ILE A 55 5.59 1.37 -5.02
C ILE A 55 5.93 2.49 -6.01
N ARG A 56 5.16 3.57 -6.04
CA ARG A 56 5.44 4.69 -6.92
C ARG A 56 6.77 5.37 -6.59
N GLY A 57 7.15 5.34 -5.32
CA GLY A 57 8.44 5.91 -4.90
C GLY A 57 9.64 5.01 -5.19
N GLY A 58 9.41 3.72 -5.40
CA GLY A 58 10.48 2.78 -5.71
C GLY A 58 11.16 2.20 -4.48
N VAL A 59 12.22 1.42 -4.73
CA VAL A 59 12.95 0.74 -3.65
C VAL A 59 13.47 1.74 -2.63
N GLY A 60 13.25 1.43 -1.35
CA GLY A 60 13.66 2.27 -0.23
C GLY A 60 12.57 3.20 0.26
N THR A 61 11.48 3.35 -0.49
CA THR A 61 10.38 4.22 -0.09
C THR A 61 9.55 3.55 1.00
N GLU A 62 9.30 4.28 2.08
CA GLU A 62 8.42 3.85 3.15
C GLU A 62 7.30 4.86 3.31
N VAL A 63 6.05 4.38 3.34
CA VAL A 63 4.88 5.22 3.56
C VAL A 63 4.18 4.76 4.83
N LYS A 64 4.02 5.68 5.78
CA LYS A 64 3.38 5.40 7.06
C LYS A 64 1.96 5.94 7.03
N TRP A 65 1.08 5.28 7.80
CA TRP A 65 -0.30 5.74 7.93
C TRP A 65 -0.77 5.56 9.37
N GLN A 66 -1.70 6.39 9.77
CA GLN A 66 -2.35 6.34 11.06
C GLN A 66 -3.84 6.09 10.81
N SER A 67 -4.42 5.14 11.54
CA SER A 67 -5.84 4.80 11.36
C SER A 67 -6.73 6.01 11.58
N GLU A 68 -7.68 6.21 10.66
CA GLU A 68 -8.72 7.22 10.79
C GLU A 68 -9.88 6.73 11.65
N SER A 69 -9.92 5.42 11.92
CA SER A 69 -11.01 4.80 12.68
C SER A 69 -10.65 4.53 14.13
N ARG A 70 -9.39 4.22 14.41
CA ARG A 70 -8.93 3.81 15.74
C ARG A 70 -7.61 4.48 16.08
N GLN A 71 -7.51 5.04 17.28
CA GLN A 71 -6.30 5.76 17.71
C GLN A 71 -5.10 4.84 17.93
N ASN A 72 -5.35 3.59 18.24
CA ASN A 72 -4.33 2.63 18.62
C ASN A 72 -3.82 1.78 17.45
N VAL A 73 -4.14 2.19 16.22
CA VAL A 73 -3.75 1.43 15.02
C VAL A 73 -3.00 2.32 14.06
N SER A 74 -1.86 1.83 13.62
CA SER A 74 -1.05 2.49 12.59
C SER A 74 -0.35 1.44 11.75
N GLY A 75 0.26 1.87 10.66
CA GLY A 75 0.98 0.94 9.81
C GLY A 75 1.94 1.63 8.87
N SER A 76 2.61 0.82 8.06
CA SER A 76 3.51 1.31 7.03
C SER A 76 3.67 0.27 5.93
N SER A 77 4.08 0.75 4.76
CA SER A 77 4.49 -0.11 3.65
C SER A 77 5.85 0.38 3.15
N LYS A 78 6.80 -0.53 3.00
CA LYS A 78 8.15 -0.19 2.55
C LYS A 78 8.57 -1.11 1.43
N VAL A 79 9.05 -0.53 0.33
CA VAL A 79 9.57 -1.31 -0.80
C VAL A 79 11.02 -1.66 -0.50
N THR A 80 11.30 -2.96 -0.46
CA THR A 80 12.64 -3.47 -0.10
C THR A 80 13.38 -4.09 -1.27
N GLY A 81 12.71 -4.32 -2.40
CA GLY A 81 13.37 -4.86 -3.58
C GLY A 81 12.50 -4.77 -4.82
N GLU A 82 13.09 -4.97 -5.97
CA GLU A 82 12.36 -5.01 -7.23
C GLU A 82 13.02 -5.96 -8.21
N GLN A 83 12.24 -6.47 -9.16
CA GLN A 83 12.71 -7.39 -10.16
C GLN A 83 11.92 -7.21 -11.44
N ALA A 84 12.64 -7.08 -12.57
CA ALA A 84 12.02 -7.04 -13.91
C ALA A 84 12.20 -8.42 -14.53
N LEU A 85 11.11 -9.00 -15.01
CA LEU A 85 11.13 -10.32 -15.63
C LEU A 85 11.20 -10.18 -17.15
N ALA A 86 11.62 -11.27 -17.80
CA ALA A 86 11.86 -11.26 -19.24
C ALA A 86 10.59 -11.01 -20.06
N ASP A 87 9.43 -11.39 -19.50
CA ASP A 87 8.14 -11.24 -20.21
C ASP A 87 7.52 -9.86 -20.06
N GLY A 88 8.22 -8.92 -19.42
CA GLY A 88 7.70 -7.58 -19.20
C GLY A 88 7.00 -7.40 -17.85
N THR A 89 6.89 -8.44 -17.06
CA THR A 89 6.35 -8.35 -15.71
C THR A 89 7.35 -7.64 -14.81
N HIS A 90 6.84 -6.74 -13.99
CA HIS A 90 7.67 -6.02 -13.02
C HIS A 90 7.15 -6.31 -11.62
N CYS A 91 8.02 -6.77 -10.72
CA CYS A 91 7.63 -7.13 -9.37
C CYS A 91 8.41 -6.32 -8.34
N MET A 92 7.75 -6.03 -7.23
CA MET A 92 8.37 -5.38 -6.10
C MET A 92 8.07 -6.15 -4.83
N THR A 93 9.06 -6.22 -3.94
CA THR A 93 8.87 -6.78 -2.60
C THR A 93 8.52 -5.62 -1.68
N VAL A 94 7.42 -5.75 -0.97
CA VAL A 94 6.91 -4.73 -0.05
C VAL A 94 6.74 -5.38 1.31
N THR A 95 7.26 -4.74 2.34
CA THR A 95 7.05 -5.17 3.72
C THR A 95 6.03 -4.27 4.36
N ASP A 96 4.92 -4.87 4.79
CA ASP A 96 3.86 -4.17 5.51
C ASP A 96 4.02 -4.39 7.00
N VAL A 97 3.81 -3.33 7.76
CA VAL A 97 3.81 -3.38 9.22
C VAL A 97 2.50 -2.80 9.69
N VAL A 98 1.86 -3.47 10.66
CA VAL A 98 0.67 -2.96 11.33
C VAL A 98 0.93 -3.04 12.83
N ILE A 99 0.63 -1.95 13.54
CA ILE A 99 0.79 -1.87 14.99
C ILE A 99 -0.59 -1.63 15.60
N ILE A 100 -1.02 -2.56 16.44
CA ILE A 100 -2.31 -2.47 17.13
C ILE A 100 -2.05 -2.61 18.63
N ASP A 101 -2.42 -1.58 19.41
CA ASP A 101 -2.17 -1.56 20.86
C ASP A 101 -0.71 -1.82 21.20
N GLY A 102 0.21 -1.30 20.36
CA GLY A 102 1.64 -1.48 20.58
C GLY A 102 2.18 -2.82 20.08
N GLU A 103 1.33 -3.70 19.60
CA GLU A 103 1.74 -5.02 19.11
C GLU A 103 1.95 -4.97 17.60
N GLU A 104 3.15 -5.31 17.17
CA GLU A 104 3.54 -5.17 15.77
C GLU A 104 3.42 -6.48 15.01
N THR A 105 2.79 -6.42 13.84
CA THR A 105 2.72 -7.54 12.89
C THR A 105 3.41 -7.10 11.61
N THR A 106 4.39 -7.87 11.16
CA THR A 106 5.16 -7.58 9.95
C THR A 106 4.95 -8.68 8.93
N VAL A 107 4.55 -8.30 7.72
CA VAL A 107 4.26 -9.27 6.65
C VAL A 107 4.92 -8.79 5.35
N PRO A 108 5.85 -9.58 4.78
CA PRO A 108 6.35 -9.28 3.44
C PRO A 108 5.37 -9.78 2.40
N LYS A 109 5.32 -9.07 1.27
CA LYS A 109 4.49 -9.49 0.14
C LYS A 109 5.19 -9.13 -1.16
N ARG A 110 4.86 -9.87 -2.20
CA ARG A 110 5.37 -9.60 -3.54
C ARG A 110 4.25 -9.01 -4.37
N MET A 111 4.51 -7.84 -4.96
CA MET A 111 3.54 -7.12 -5.78
C MET A 111 4.04 -7.11 -7.21
N CYS A 112 3.22 -7.58 -8.14
CA CYS A 112 3.61 -7.66 -9.54
C CYS A 112 2.62 -6.96 -10.45
N ARG A 113 3.17 -6.37 -11.51
CA ARG A 113 2.38 -5.77 -12.58
C ARG A 113 2.82 -6.41 -13.89
N GLY A 114 1.87 -7.05 -14.58
CA GLY A 114 2.14 -7.61 -15.90
C GLY A 114 2.27 -6.54 -16.95
N LYS A 115 2.85 -6.91 -18.09
CA LYS A 115 2.98 -6.01 -19.22
C LYS A 115 1.58 -5.54 -19.64
N GLY A 116 1.39 -4.23 -19.67
CA GLY A 116 0.11 -3.65 -20.04
C GLY A 116 -0.87 -3.45 -18.89
N ASP A 117 -0.57 -3.96 -17.70
CA ASP A 117 -1.42 -3.75 -16.55
C ASP A 117 -1.23 -2.34 -16.00
N SER A 118 -2.31 -1.79 -15.42
CA SER A 118 -2.28 -0.44 -14.87
C SER A 118 -1.81 -0.37 -13.43
N GLY A 119 -1.75 -1.49 -12.71
CA GLY A 119 -1.37 -1.49 -11.32
C GLY A 119 -0.77 -2.80 -10.85
N TYR A 120 -0.21 -2.76 -9.65
CA TYR A 120 0.40 -3.93 -9.02
C TYR A 120 -0.62 -4.70 -8.19
N ARG A 121 -0.48 -6.02 -8.19
CA ARG A 121 -1.29 -6.93 -7.37
C ARG A 121 -0.38 -7.95 -6.71
N LYS A 122 -0.84 -8.52 -5.60
CA LYS A 122 -0.11 -9.59 -4.94
C LYS A 122 0.10 -10.75 -5.91
N ALA A 123 1.30 -11.25 -5.94
CA ALA A 123 1.66 -12.38 -6.79
C ALA A 123 1.23 -13.69 -6.13
#